data_ce0abd9c0f73cbe751e5e75bd2bd28ff
#
_entry.id   ce0abd9c0f73cbe751e5e75bd2bd28ff
#
_cell.length_a   1.000
_cell.length_b   1.000
_cell.length_c   1.000
_cell.angle_alpha   90.00
_cell.angle_beta   90.00
_cell.angle_gamma   90.00
#
_symmetry.space_group_name_H-M   'P 1'
#
loop_
_entity.id
_entity.type
_entity.pdbx_description
1 polymer ?
#
loop_
_entity_poly.entity_id
_entity_poly.type
_entity_poly.pdbx_seq_one_letter_code
_entity_poly.pdbx_strand_id
1 'polypeptide(L)'
;DDMRQSMMEVEYRFNRKYNYPWIFLNDVPFTAEFKQGVKKMTRAPVYFGLVPKEHWSYPSWIDQNKAAAAREKMGQEGIIYGDSESYRHMCRFQSGFFFEHPLTYQLGIEYYWRVEPDIRIWCDIDYDPFVFMQLNNKAYGFTMSLHEYDATIPTLWKETMSFAQQHPEYLPKDNAQRFLTDQDDLHGASYNLCHFWSNFEIGDIRFFRSKQYKDYFNPV
;
A
#
# COMPACT_ATOMS: atom_id res chain seq x y z
N ASP A 1 12.72 -4.04 18.03
CA ASP A 1 11.54 -3.23 18.21
C ASP A 1 11.44 -2.13 17.16
N ASP A 2 11.43 -2.59 15.93
CA ASP A 2 11.64 -1.82 14.71
C ASP A 2 10.56 -0.75 14.50
N MET A 3 9.30 -1.06 14.87
CA MET A 3 8.20 -0.09 14.73
C MET A 3 8.37 1.13 15.66
N ARG A 4 8.82 0.94 16.90
CA ARG A 4 9.08 2.08 17.81
C ARG A 4 10.23 2.94 17.30
N GLN A 5 11.23 2.33 16.68
CA GLN A 5 12.30 3.06 16.06
C GLN A 5 11.81 3.88 14.86
N SER A 6 11.00 3.29 13.97
CA SER A 6 10.38 4.02 12.86
C SER A 6 9.52 5.19 13.35
N MET A 7 8.73 4.97 14.42
CA MET A 7 7.97 6.07 15.03
C MET A 7 8.88 7.19 15.53
N MET A 8 10.00 6.87 16.20
CA MET A 8 10.95 7.90 16.66
C MET A 8 11.51 8.72 15.50
N GLU A 9 11.86 8.07 14.40
CA GLU A 9 12.34 8.77 13.19
C GLU A 9 11.27 9.74 12.66
N VAL A 10 10.04 9.27 12.47
CA VAL A 10 8.94 10.10 11.97
C VAL A 10 8.57 11.21 12.95
N GLU A 11 8.50 10.91 14.26
CA GLU A 11 8.20 11.93 15.28
C GLU A 11 9.29 13.00 15.33
N TYR A 12 10.56 12.61 15.35
CA TYR A 12 11.68 13.54 15.45
C TYR A 12 11.79 14.42 14.21
N ARG A 13 11.67 13.86 13.02
CA ARG A 13 11.87 14.56 11.74
C ARG A 13 10.63 15.32 11.26
N PHE A 14 9.44 14.92 11.70
CA PHE A 14 8.19 15.46 11.17
C PHE A 14 7.09 15.62 12.23
N ASN A 15 6.55 14.50 12.75
CA ASN A 15 5.20 14.49 13.34
C ASN A 15 5.07 15.19 14.68
N ARG A 16 6.16 15.30 15.48
CA ARG A 16 6.13 16.05 16.76
C ARG A 16 5.66 17.51 16.61
N LYS A 17 5.79 18.07 15.38
CA LYS A 17 5.38 19.42 15.04
C LYS A 17 3.89 19.51 14.70
N TYR A 18 3.35 18.46 14.07
CA TYR A 18 2.00 18.45 13.50
C TYR A 18 0.99 17.62 14.29
N ASN A 19 1.46 16.61 15.03
CA ASN A 19 0.66 15.69 15.85
C ASN A 19 -0.42 14.93 15.06
N TYR A 20 -0.12 14.52 13.84
CA TYR A 20 -0.99 13.64 13.08
C TYR A 20 -1.15 12.29 13.77
N PRO A 21 -2.37 11.71 13.76
CA PRO A 21 -2.64 10.47 14.47
C PRO A 21 -1.89 9.29 13.87
N TRP A 22 -1.54 8.33 14.73
CA TRP A 22 -1.03 7.03 14.36
C TRP A 22 -2.16 6.00 14.35
N ILE A 23 -2.24 5.23 13.27
CA ILE A 23 -3.19 4.13 13.12
C ILE A 23 -2.42 2.84 12.89
N PHE A 24 -2.57 1.89 13.80
CA PHE A 24 -1.99 0.56 13.69
C PHE A 24 -3.08 -0.43 13.33
N LEU A 25 -2.85 -1.19 12.26
CA LEU A 25 -3.76 -2.24 11.79
C LEU A 25 -3.03 -3.58 11.81
N ASN A 26 -3.70 -4.61 12.27
CA ASN A 26 -3.15 -5.97 12.32
C ASN A 26 -4.28 -7.01 12.21
N ASP A 27 -3.96 -8.20 11.72
CA ASP A 27 -4.90 -9.33 11.61
C ASP A 27 -5.12 -10.08 12.94
N VAL A 28 -4.26 -9.79 13.93
CA VAL A 28 -4.43 -10.28 15.32
C VAL A 28 -4.44 -9.11 16.29
N PRO A 29 -5.10 -9.26 17.47
CA PRO A 29 -5.13 -8.18 18.46
C PRO A 29 -3.72 -7.77 18.93
N PHE A 30 -3.47 -6.48 18.98
CA PHE A 30 -2.23 -5.95 19.55
C PHE A 30 -2.10 -6.23 21.05
N THR A 31 -0.93 -6.63 21.49
CA THR A 31 -0.64 -6.86 22.91
C THR A 31 -0.68 -5.54 23.71
N ALA A 32 -0.91 -5.66 25.01
CA ALA A 32 -0.88 -4.50 25.92
C ALA A 32 0.50 -3.84 25.94
N GLU A 33 1.56 -4.65 25.88
CA GLU A 33 2.94 -4.18 25.84
C GLU A 33 3.22 -3.35 24.57
N PHE A 34 2.82 -3.84 23.41
CA PHE A 34 2.95 -3.09 22.15
C PHE A 34 2.22 -1.75 22.23
N LYS A 35 0.93 -1.79 22.65
CA LYS A 35 0.11 -0.58 22.77
C LYS A 35 0.72 0.47 23.70
N GLN A 36 1.26 0.03 24.85
CA GLN A 36 1.93 0.92 25.80
C GLN A 36 3.26 1.45 25.23
N GLY A 37 4.01 0.59 24.55
CA GLY A 37 5.28 0.93 23.94
C GLY A 37 5.16 2.05 22.90
N VAL A 38 4.25 1.89 21.93
CA VAL A 38 4.05 2.89 20.86
C VAL A 38 3.45 4.20 21.38
N LYS A 39 2.54 4.14 22.35
CA LYS A 39 1.97 5.36 22.97
C LYS A 39 3.02 6.23 23.70
N LYS A 40 4.13 5.67 24.11
CA LYS A 40 5.25 6.43 24.73
C LYS A 40 6.09 7.18 23.70
N MET A 41 5.99 6.82 22.42
CA MET A 41 6.81 7.41 21.36
C MET A 41 6.26 8.72 20.81
N THR A 42 4.96 9.01 21.04
CA THR A 42 4.29 10.17 20.47
C THR A 42 3.36 10.86 21.46
N ARG A 43 3.07 12.13 21.23
CA ARG A 43 1.99 12.89 21.88
C ARG A 43 0.70 12.89 21.06
N ALA A 44 0.78 12.49 19.80
CA ALA A 44 -0.36 12.40 18.91
C ALA A 44 -1.32 11.27 19.33
N PRO A 45 -2.60 11.33 18.94
CA PRO A 45 -3.54 10.24 19.14
C PRO A 45 -3.04 8.94 18.50
N VAL A 46 -3.24 7.81 19.20
CA VAL A 46 -2.84 6.48 18.70
C VAL A 46 -4.05 5.56 18.71
N TYR A 47 -4.36 5.01 17.55
CA TYR A 47 -5.50 4.12 17.31
C TYR A 47 -5.03 2.73 16.91
N PHE A 48 -5.83 1.71 17.25
CA PHE A 48 -5.55 0.31 16.95
C PHE A 48 -6.78 -0.32 16.32
N GLY A 49 -6.62 -0.88 15.13
CA GLY A 49 -7.67 -1.60 14.42
C GLY A 49 -7.32 -3.06 14.22
N LEU A 50 -8.32 -3.93 14.33
CA LEU A 50 -8.23 -5.33 13.93
C LEU A 50 -8.71 -5.43 12.49
N VAL A 51 -7.90 -6.04 11.63
CA VAL A 51 -8.28 -6.29 10.23
C VAL A 51 -9.38 -7.35 10.21
N PRO A 52 -10.50 -7.09 9.54
CA PRO A 52 -11.55 -8.09 9.38
C PRO A 52 -11.02 -9.36 8.71
N LYS A 53 -11.48 -10.54 9.17
CA LYS A 53 -10.99 -11.82 8.66
C LYS A 53 -11.18 -11.97 7.13
N GLU A 54 -12.27 -11.46 6.59
CA GLU A 54 -12.57 -11.43 5.16
C GLU A 54 -11.57 -10.60 4.33
N HIS A 55 -10.90 -9.65 4.95
CA HIS A 55 -9.84 -8.84 4.33
C HIS A 55 -8.44 -9.46 4.46
N TRP A 56 -8.33 -10.56 5.23
CA TRP A 56 -7.06 -11.28 5.49
C TRP A 56 -7.26 -12.79 5.28
N SER A 57 -7.90 -13.13 4.17
CA SER A 57 -8.20 -14.52 3.81
C SER A 57 -8.29 -14.68 2.31
N TYR A 58 -8.41 -15.92 1.85
CA TYR A 58 -8.63 -16.20 0.43
C TYR A 58 -10.03 -15.78 -0.01
N PRO A 59 -10.18 -15.14 -1.18
CA PRO A 59 -11.46 -15.08 -1.85
C PRO A 59 -12.05 -16.48 -2.11
N SER A 60 -13.36 -16.59 -2.14
CA SER A 60 -14.04 -17.90 -2.29
C SER A 60 -13.76 -18.62 -3.62
N TRP A 61 -13.33 -17.89 -4.64
CA TRP A 61 -12.99 -18.45 -5.96
C TRP A 61 -11.54 -18.94 -6.09
N ILE A 62 -10.70 -18.70 -5.08
CA ILE A 62 -9.30 -19.17 -5.08
C ILE A 62 -9.24 -20.62 -4.59
N ASP A 63 -8.68 -21.50 -5.43
CA ASP A 63 -8.33 -22.85 -5.04
C ASP A 63 -7.10 -22.83 -4.12
N GLN A 64 -7.35 -23.09 -2.84
CA GLN A 64 -6.30 -23.02 -1.82
C GLN A 64 -5.20 -24.06 -1.99
N ASN A 65 -5.49 -25.22 -2.59
CA ASN A 65 -4.47 -26.23 -2.88
C ASN A 65 -3.52 -25.78 -3.99
N LYS A 66 -4.07 -25.17 -5.05
CA LYS A 66 -3.25 -24.57 -6.11
C LYS A 66 -2.42 -23.42 -5.57
N ALA A 67 -3.01 -22.57 -4.72
CA ALA A 67 -2.30 -21.46 -4.10
C ALA A 67 -1.15 -21.95 -3.20
N ALA A 68 -1.37 -23.02 -2.42
CA ALA A 68 -0.33 -23.63 -1.59
C ALA A 68 0.82 -24.21 -2.44
N ALA A 69 0.50 -24.96 -3.50
CA ALA A 69 1.51 -25.51 -4.42
C ALA A 69 2.32 -24.40 -5.13
N ALA A 70 1.67 -23.30 -5.51
CA ALA A 70 2.35 -22.15 -6.11
C ALA A 70 3.30 -21.47 -5.13
N ARG A 71 2.91 -21.31 -3.86
CA ARG A 71 3.79 -20.76 -2.81
C ARG A 71 4.99 -21.67 -2.56
N GLU A 72 4.77 -22.97 -2.44
CA GLU A 72 5.86 -23.93 -2.25
C GLU A 72 6.88 -23.83 -3.39
N LYS A 73 6.42 -23.80 -4.64
CA LYS A 73 7.28 -23.62 -5.82
C LYS A 73 8.07 -22.31 -5.74
N MET A 74 7.42 -21.19 -5.43
CA MET A 74 8.12 -19.90 -5.30
C MET A 74 9.16 -19.89 -4.19
N GLY A 75 8.88 -20.58 -3.07
CA GLY A 75 9.86 -20.76 -1.99
C GLY A 75 11.08 -21.58 -2.44
N GLN A 76 10.85 -22.68 -3.19
CA GLN A 76 11.94 -23.52 -3.77
C GLN A 76 12.79 -22.75 -4.79
N GLU A 77 12.17 -21.82 -5.52
CA GLU A 77 12.86 -20.93 -6.48
C GLU A 77 13.60 -19.77 -5.79
N GLY A 78 13.54 -19.68 -4.46
CA GLY A 78 14.23 -18.64 -3.67
C GLY A 78 13.64 -17.24 -3.79
N ILE A 79 12.37 -17.13 -4.22
CA ILE A 79 11.68 -15.83 -4.29
C ILE A 79 11.41 -15.34 -2.88
N ILE A 80 11.82 -14.11 -2.58
CA ILE A 80 11.65 -13.47 -1.27
C ILE A 80 10.16 -13.46 -0.90
N TYR A 81 9.82 -13.99 0.28
CA TYR A 81 8.45 -14.20 0.77
C TYR A 81 7.56 -15.04 -0.15
N GLY A 82 8.13 -15.78 -1.10
CA GLY A 82 7.38 -16.58 -2.06
C GLY A 82 6.48 -17.64 -1.41
N ASP A 83 6.93 -18.25 -0.32
CA ASP A 83 6.22 -19.26 0.48
C ASP A 83 5.27 -18.68 1.54
N SER A 84 5.33 -17.39 1.82
CA SER A 84 4.54 -16.75 2.88
C SER A 84 3.08 -16.47 2.47
N GLU A 85 2.14 -17.16 3.10
CA GLU A 85 0.70 -16.91 2.95
C GLU A 85 0.30 -15.55 3.55
N SER A 86 0.79 -15.24 4.75
CA SER A 86 0.51 -13.98 5.43
C SER A 86 0.97 -12.77 4.61
N TYR A 87 2.12 -12.89 3.93
CA TYR A 87 2.60 -11.84 3.03
C TYR A 87 1.62 -11.59 1.87
N ARG A 88 1.04 -12.65 1.28
CA ARG A 88 0.02 -12.53 0.22
C ARG A 88 -1.24 -11.79 0.72
N HIS A 89 -1.71 -12.16 1.91
CA HIS A 89 -2.85 -11.48 2.51
C HIS A 89 -2.53 -10.01 2.83
N MET A 90 -1.34 -9.72 3.32
CA MET A 90 -0.87 -8.35 3.56
C MET A 90 -0.85 -7.54 2.26
N CYS A 91 -0.28 -8.06 1.18
CA CYS A 91 -0.26 -7.37 -0.13
C CYS A 91 -1.69 -7.05 -0.61
N ARG A 92 -2.61 -8.02 -0.54
CA ARG A 92 -4.00 -7.82 -0.93
C ARG A 92 -4.71 -6.79 -0.03
N PHE A 93 -4.48 -6.84 1.28
CA PHE A 93 -5.02 -5.86 2.22
C PHE A 93 -4.55 -4.45 1.89
N GLN A 94 -3.25 -4.25 1.69
CA GLN A 94 -2.66 -2.96 1.38
C GLN A 94 -3.12 -2.41 0.01
N SER A 95 -3.36 -3.29 -0.97
CA SER A 95 -3.80 -2.87 -2.29
C SER A 95 -5.25 -2.36 -2.35
N GLY A 96 -6.11 -2.70 -1.38
CA GLY A 96 -7.51 -2.31 -1.47
C GLY A 96 -8.27 -2.22 -0.15
N PHE A 97 -8.19 -3.23 0.70
CA PHE A 97 -9.02 -3.28 1.92
C PHE A 97 -8.60 -2.30 3.01
N PHE A 98 -7.32 -1.88 3.02
CA PHE A 98 -6.85 -0.84 3.94
C PHE A 98 -7.72 0.42 3.85
N PHE A 99 -8.03 0.86 2.64
CA PHE A 99 -8.80 2.08 2.39
C PHE A 99 -10.24 1.98 2.89
N GLU A 100 -10.78 0.75 2.97
CA GLU A 100 -12.14 0.44 3.42
C GLU A 100 -12.21 0.03 4.89
N HIS A 101 -11.10 0.06 5.63
CA HIS A 101 -11.10 -0.32 7.04
C HIS A 101 -12.00 0.61 7.86
N PRO A 102 -12.90 0.09 8.74
CA PRO A 102 -13.88 0.91 9.48
C PRO A 102 -13.25 2.09 10.25
N LEU A 103 -12.04 1.90 10.78
CA LEU A 103 -11.35 2.93 11.54
C LEU A 103 -11.00 4.16 10.70
N THR A 104 -10.68 3.99 9.42
CA THR A 104 -10.39 5.12 8.51
C THR A 104 -11.63 5.96 8.24
N TYR A 105 -12.83 5.36 8.23
CA TYR A 105 -14.10 6.08 8.13
C TYR A 105 -14.45 6.78 9.45
N GLN A 106 -14.34 6.07 10.57
CA GLN A 106 -14.66 6.61 11.90
C GLN A 106 -13.84 7.85 12.26
N LEU A 107 -12.59 7.88 11.81
CA LEU A 107 -11.66 8.98 12.05
C LEU A 107 -11.69 10.05 10.95
N GLY A 108 -12.48 9.86 9.89
CA GLY A 108 -12.58 10.82 8.79
C GLY A 108 -11.24 11.03 8.05
N ILE A 109 -10.44 9.98 7.89
CA ILE A 109 -9.12 10.08 7.25
C ILE A 109 -9.30 10.35 5.76
N GLU A 110 -8.69 11.44 5.28
CA GLU A 110 -8.65 11.79 3.85
C GLU A 110 -7.30 11.42 3.21
N TYR A 111 -6.20 11.59 3.94
CA TYR A 111 -4.84 11.25 3.50
C TYR A 111 -4.20 10.30 4.48
N TYR A 112 -3.31 9.44 3.99
CA TYR A 112 -2.49 8.57 4.82
C TYR A 112 -1.02 8.64 4.39
N TRP A 113 -0.15 8.34 5.31
CA TRP A 113 1.27 8.09 5.05
C TRP A 113 1.62 6.73 5.63
N ARG A 114 2.04 5.81 4.76
CA ARG A 114 2.45 4.47 5.16
C ARG A 114 3.83 4.50 5.78
N VAL A 115 3.95 3.98 6.99
CA VAL A 115 5.19 3.87 7.75
C VAL A 115 5.44 2.40 8.04
N GLU A 116 6.51 1.86 7.48
CA GLU A 116 6.94 0.48 7.72
C GLU A 116 7.88 0.40 8.95
N PRO A 117 7.99 -0.78 9.59
CA PRO A 117 9.04 -1.03 10.57
C PRO A 117 10.44 -0.83 9.97
N ASP A 118 11.41 -0.47 10.81
CA ASP A 118 12.84 -0.32 10.45
C ASP A 118 13.16 0.69 9.35
N ILE A 119 12.33 1.75 9.20
CA ILE A 119 12.66 2.87 8.31
C ILE A 119 13.64 3.84 8.95
N ARG A 120 14.34 4.60 8.10
CA ARG A 120 15.21 5.72 8.47
C ARG A 120 14.82 6.96 7.69
N ILE A 121 14.77 8.11 8.38
CA ILE A 121 14.58 9.42 7.76
C ILE A 121 15.85 10.23 7.99
N TRP A 122 16.60 10.48 6.92
CA TRP A 122 17.93 11.07 6.98
C TRP A 122 17.95 12.60 7.04
N CYS A 123 16.82 13.25 6.80
CA CYS A 123 16.71 14.72 6.84
C CYS A 123 15.43 15.15 7.56
N ASP A 124 15.41 16.38 8.04
CA ASP A 124 14.20 16.98 8.57
C ASP A 124 13.21 17.26 7.45
N ILE A 125 11.91 17.09 7.74
CA ILE A 125 10.82 17.40 6.83
C ILE A 125 10.20 18.71 7.31
N ASP A 126 10.65 19.82 6.71
CA ASP A 126 10.35 21.17 7.18
C ASP A 126 8.97 21.68 6.75
N TYR A 127 8.33 20.99 5.83
CA TYR A 127 6.99 21.31 5.33
C TYR A 127 5.99 20.21 5.71
N ASP A 128 4.71 20.51 5.55
CA ASP A 128 3.65 19.54 5.76
C ASP A 128 3.30 18.85 4.43
N PRO A 129 3.69 17.57 4.22
CA PRO A 129 3.42 16.86 2.97
C PRO A 129 1.92 16.61 2.75
N PHE A 130 1.08 16.49 3.79
CA PHE A 130 -0.36 16.36 3.62
C PHE A 130 -1.00 17.64 3.09
N VAL A 131 -0.61 18.79 3.65
CA VAL A 131 -1.04 20.10 3.16
C VAL A 131 -0.53 20.32 1.73
N PHE A 132 0.71 19.93 1.43
CA PHE A 132 1.25 20.01 0.06
C PHE A 132 0.40 19.18 -0.93
N MET A 133 0.06 17.95 -0.58
CA MET A 133 -0.79 17.07 -1.40
C MET A 133 -2.15 17.72 -1.65
N GLN A 134 -2.79 18.23 -0.60
CA GLN A 134 -4.10 18.86 -0.66
C GLN A 134 -4.09 20.12 -1.54
N LEU A 135 -3.16 21.04 -1.30
CA LEU A 135 -3.07 22.31 -2.05
C LEU A 135 -2.75 22.12 -3.53
N ASN A 136 -2.04 21.05 -3.87
CA ASN A 136 -1.63 20.74 -5.24
C ASN A 136 -2.49 19.65 -5.90
N ASN A 137 -3.60 19.25 -5.30
CA ASN A 137 -4.51 18.21 -5.78
C ASN A 137 -3.79 16.90 -6.16
N LYS A 138 -2.84 16.46 -5.32
CA LYS A 138 -2.10 15.23 -5.54
C LYS A 138 -2.80 14.05 -4.90
N ALA A 139 -3.02 12.98 -5.68
CA ALA A 139 -3.66 11.76 -5.19
C ALA A 139 -2.65 10.76 -4.58
N TYR A 140 -1.41 10.77 -5.07
CA TYR A 140 -0.38 9.82 -4.64
C TYR A 140 1.02 10.45 -4.67
N GLY A 141 1.82 10.15 -3.67
CA GLY A 141 3.21 10.56 -3.55
C GLY A 141 4.07 9.39 -3.08
N PHE A 142 5.28 9.30 -3.62
CA PHE A 142 6.26 8.26 -3.33
C PHE A 142 7.66 8.84 -3.29
N THR A 143 8.63 8.11 -2.73
CA THR A 143 10.02 8.58 -2.62
C THR A 143 10.92 8.09 -3.73
N MET A 144 10.71 6.85 -4.18
CA MET A 144 11.53 6.24 -5.22
C MET A 144 10.72 5.23 -6.04
N SER A 145 11.25 4.87 -7.20
CA SER A 145 10.77 3.78 -8.01
C SER A 145 11.86 2.73 -8.19
N LEU A 146 11.46 1.49 -8.29
CA LEU A 146 12.32 0.32 -8.43
C LEU A 146 11.81 -0.57 -9.55
N HIS A 147 12.63 -1.52 -10.00
CA HIS A 147 12.19 -2.59 -10.87
C HIS A 147 11.62 -3.75 -10.03
N GLU A 148 10.43 -4.21 -10.43
CA GLU A 148 9.77 -5.35 -9.80
C GLU A 148 10.36 -6.66 -10.31
N TYR A 149 10.19 -7.74 -9.54
CA TYR A 149 10.53 -9.11 -9.96
C TYR A 149 9.40 -9.68 -10.82
N ASP A 150 9.63 -9.85 -12.10
CA ASP A 150 8.63 -10.35 -13.05
C ASP A 150 7.99 -11.67 -12.58
N ALA A 151 8.78 -12.57 -12.01
CA ALA A 151 8.31 -13.85 -11.48
C ALA A 151 7.23 -13.72 -10.38
N THR A 152 7.10 -12.59 -9.72
CA THR A 152 6.09 -12.34 -8.67
C THR A 152 4.77 -11.82 -9.21
N ILE A 153 4.78 -11.31 -10.44
CA ILE A 153 3.63 -10.64 -11.07
C ILE A 153 3.39 -11.09 -12.53
N PRO A 154 3.52 -12.38 -12.88
CA PRO A 154 3.58 -12.83 -14.28
C PRO A 154 2.32 -12.52 -15.11
N THR A 155 1.19 -12.27 -14.46
CA THR A 155 -0.09 -11.98 -15.13
C THR A 155 -0.59 -10.57 -14.89
N LEU A 156 -0.01 -9.81 -13.96
CA LEU A 156 -0.54 -8.51 -13.53
C LEU A 156 -0.66 -7.53 -14.70
N TRP A 157 0.37 -7.42 -15.54
CA TRP A 157 0.33 -6.49 -16.67
C TRP A 157 -0.77 -6.84 -17.68
N LYS A 158 -0.90 -8.14 -18.00
CA LYS A 158 -1.94 -8.62 -18.92
C LYS A 158 -3.33 -8.27 -18.40
N GLU A 159 -3.60 -8.49 -17.12
CA GLU A 159 -4.90 -8.20 -16.52
C GLU A 159 -5.15 -6.68 -16.43
N THR A 160 -4.11 -5.90 -16.10
CA THR A 160 -4.18 -4.43 -16.13
C THR A 160 -4.54 -3.90 -17.51
N MET A 161 -3.91 -4.43 -18.56
CA MET A 161 -4.19 -4.04 -19.94
C MET A 161 -5.58 -4.44 -20.40
N SER A 162 -6.03 -5.65 -19.99
CA SER A 162 -7.40 -6.10 -20.26
C SER A 162 -8.42 -5.16 -19.61
N PHE A 163 -8.20 -4.77 -18.38
CA PHE A 163 -9.05 -3.80 -17.69
C PHE A 163 -9.06 -2.43 -18.39
N ALA A 164 -7.88 -1.92 -18.73
CA ALA A 164 -7.74 -0.63 -19.43
C ALA A 164 -8.48 -0.60 -20.78
N GLN A 165 -8.47 -1.71 -21.52
CA GLN A 165 -9.20 -1.85 -22.78
C GLN A 165 -10.73 -1.91 -22.58
N GLN A 166 -11.19 -2.50 -21.47
CA GLN A 166 -12.61 -2.58 -21.14
C GLN A 166 -13.16 -1.28 -20.57
N HIS A 167 -12.28 -0.44 -19.99
CA HIS A 167 -12.63 0.81 -19.32
C HIS A 167 -11.80 2.01 -19.82
N PRO A 168 -11.83 2.31 -21.13
CA PRO A 168 -11.07 3.43 -21.67
C PRO A 168 -11.47 4.79 -21.08
N GLU A 169 -12.69 4.90 -20.55
CA GLU A 169 -13.19 6.09 -19.86
C GLU A 169 -12.47 6.39 -18.55
N TYR A 170 -11.75 5.42 -17.97
CA TYR A 170 -10.95 5.59 -16.74
C TYR A 170 -9.53 6.07 -17.02
N LEU A 171 -9.13 6.10 -18.28
CA LEU A 171 -7.77 6.53 -18.67
C LEU A 171 -7.77 8.00 -19.09
N PRO A 172 -7.18 8.92 -18.32
CA PRO A 172 -6.97 10.29 -18.76
C PRO A 172 -6.12 10.33 -20.04
N LYS A 173 -6.40 11.29 -20.93
CA LYS A 173 -5.55 11.51 -22.12
C LYS A 173 -4.13 11.90 -21.77
N ASP A 174 -3.99 12.71 -20.73
CA ASP A 174 -2.69 13.07 -20.14
C ASP A 174 -2.48 12.21 -18.90
N ASN A 175 -1.63 11.23 -18.98
CA ASN A 175 -1.35 10.26 -17.93
C ASN A 175 0.14 9.90 -17.87
N ALA A 176 0.55 9.19 -16.82
CA ALA A 176 1.94 8.79 -16.57
C ALA A 176 2.32 7.43 -17.22
N GLN A 177 1.60 6.97 -18.23
CA GLN A 177 1.81 5.67 -18.87
C GLN A 177 3.26 5.45 -19.33
N ARG A 178 3.92 6.48 -19.87
CA ARG A 178 5.35 6.42 -20.25
C ARG A 178 6.30 6.03 -19.14
N PHE A 179 5.86 6.14 -17.89
CA PHE A 179 6.63 5.70 -16.74
C PHE A 179 6.61 4.18 -16.56
N LEU A 180 5.60 3.51 -17.11
CA LEU A 180 5.34 2.08 -16.94
C LEU A 180 5.62 1.26 -18.19
N THR A 181 5.77 1.92 -19.35
CA THR A 181 5.94 1.24 -20.63
C THR A 181 7.08 1.84 -21.42
N ASP A 182 7.66 1.03 -22.31
CA ASP A 182 8.71 1.49 -23.22
C ASP A 182 8.15 2.15 -24.49
N GLN A 183 6.82 2.25 -24.61
CA GLN A 183 6.11 2.80 -25.78
C GLN A 183 5.11 3.87 -25.38
N ASP A 184 4.83 4.78 -26.31
CA ASP A 184 3.92 5.90 -26.11
C ASP A 184 2.44 5.53 -26.12
N ASP A 185 2.08 4.34 -26.59
CA ASP A 185 0.71 3.85 -26.55
C ASP A 185 0.62 2.50 -25.81
N LEU A 186 -0.59 2.19 -25.34
CA LEU A 186 -0.85 0.94 -24.59
C LEU A 186 -1.05 -0.27 -25.52
N HIS A 187 -1.19 -0.08 -26.83
CA HIS A 187 -1.41 -1.17 -27.77
C HIS A 187 -0.13 -1.96 -27.99
N GLY A 188 -0.06 -3.13 -27.36
CA GLY A 188 1.12 -4.01 -27.44
C GLY A 188 2.32 -3.59 -26.60
N ALA A 189 2.20 -2.53 -25.80
CA ALA A 189 3.27 -2.10 -24.91
C ALA A 189 3.57 -3.15 -23.84
N SER A 190 4.86 -3.41 -23.62
CA SER A 190 5.33 -4.24 -22.50
C SER A 190 5.51 -3.40 -21.24
N TYR A 191 5.24 -4.02 -20.09
CA TYR A 191 5.57 -3.42 -18.80
C TYR A 191 7.08 -3.38 -18.59
N ASN A 192 7.61 -2.23 -18.27
CA ASN A 192 9.05 -2.06 -18.01
C ASN A 192 9.45 -2.45 -16.58
N LEU A 193 8.55 -3.04 -15.80
CA LEU A 193 8.71 -3.46 -14.41
C LEU A 193 8.95 -2.29 -13.43
N CYS A 194 8.82 -1.05 -13.86
CA CYS A 194 8.97 0.09 -12.96
C CYS A 194 7.75 0.20 -12.05
N HIS A 195 7.97 0.22 -10.74
CA HIS A 195 6.91 0.43 -9.75
C HIS A 195 7.30 1.49 -8.73
N PHE A 196 6.32 2.14 -8.12
CA PHE A 196 6.54 3.03 -6.99
C PHE A 196 6.75 2.22 -5.73
N TRP A 197 7.80 2.51 -4.99
CA TRP A 197 8.11 1.80 -3.74
C TRP A 197 7.10 2.19 -2.66
N SER A 198 6.09 1.35 -2.47
CA SER A 198 4.95 1.61 -1.61
C SER A 198 5.24 1.54 -0.10
N ASN A 199 6.43 1.07 0.30
CA ASN A 199 6.83 1.09 1.71
C ASN A 199 6.99 2.51 2.27
N PHE A 200 7.05 3.51 1.40
CA PHE A 200 7.06 4.92 1.75
C PHE A 200 6.16 5.69 0.77
N GLU A 201 4.90 5.79 1.09
CA GLU A 201 3.90 6.43 0.25
C GLU A 201 2.98 7.34 1.06
N ILE A 202 2.48 8.40 0.42
CA ILE A 202 1.37 9.23 0.88
C ILE A 202 0.26 9.15 -0.16
N GLY A 203 -0.98 8.90 0.28
CA GLY A 203 -2.11 8.77 -0.62
C GLY A 203 -3.36 9.48 -0.15
N ASP A 204 -4.16 9.92 -1.11
CA ASP A 204 -5.53 10.38 -0.89
C ASP A 204 -6.46 9.17 -0.88
N ILE A 205 -7.03 8.86 0.27
CA ILE A 205 -7.95 7.72 0.44
C ILE A 205 -9.17 7.84 -0.49
N ARG A 206 -9.62 9.05 -0.82
CA ARG A 206 -10.76 9.28 -1.70
C ARG A 206 -10.50 8.75 -3.12
N PHE A 207 -9.26 8.87 -3.60
CA PHE A 207 -8.85 8.26 -4.88
C PHE A 207 -9.01 6.74 -4.83
N PHE A 208 -8.47 6.09 -3.79
CA PHE A 208 -8.53 4.63 -3.64
C PHE A 208 -9.95 4.10 -3.34
N ARG A 209 -10.85 4.96 -2.85
CA ARG A 209 -12.28 4.68 -2.67
C ARG A 209 -13.12 5.01 -3.89
N SER A 210 -12.53 5.57 -4.94
CA SER A 210 -13.26 5.88 -6.17
C SER A 210 -13.79 4.62 -6.85
N LYS A 211 -14.84 4.81 -7.65
CA LYS A 211 -15.41 3.71 -8.44
C LYS A 211 -14.34 3.07 -9.35
N GLN A 212 -13.52 3.89 -10.00
CA GLN A 212 -12.48 3.47 -10.92
C GLN A 212 -11.47 2.53 -10.24
N TYR A 213 -10.97 2.92 -9.07
CA TYR A 213 -10.01 2.09 -8.34
C TYR A 213 -10.64 0.79 -7.83
N LYS A 214 -11.87 0.84 -7.32
CA LYS A 214 -12.61 -0.34 -6.87
C LYS A 214 -12.92 -1.31 -8.00
N ASP A 215 -13.31 -0.81 -9.15
CA ASP A 215 -13.56 -1.62 -10.33
C ASP A 215 -12.28 -2.32 -10.83
N TYR A 216 -11.11 -1.68 -10.66
CA TYR A 216 -9.83 -2.31 -10.96
C TYR A 216 -9.41 -3.34 -9.91
N PHE A 217 -9.52 -3.02 -8.61
CA PHE A 217 -9.09 -3.90 -7.53
C PHE A 217 -9.92 -5.17 -7.37
N ASN A 218 -11.24 -5.10 -7.58
CA ASN A 218 -12.13 -6.23 -7.33
C ASN A 218 -11.95 -7.42 -8.27
N PRO A 219 -11.72 -7.25 -9.59
CA PRO A 219 -11.48 -8.37 -10.51
C PRO A 219 -10.01 -8.81 -10.57
N VAL A 220 -9.06 -7.99 -10.17
CA VAL A 220 -7.62 -8.26 -10.16
C VAL A 220 -7.18 -8.81 -8.81
#